data_aa53cf095f37efb6bcdbeb1e1507de8b
#
_entry.id   aa53cf095f37efb6bcdbeb1e1507de8b
#
_cell.length_a   1.000
_cell.length_b   1.000
_cell.length_c   1.000
_cell.angle_alpha   90.00
_cell.angle_beta   90.00
_cell.angle_gamma   90.00
#
_symmetry.space_group_name_H-M   'P 1'
#
loop_
_entity.id
_entity.type
_entity.pdbx_description
1 polymer ?
#
loop_
_entity_poly.entity_id
_entity_poly.type
_entity_poly.pdbx_seq_one_letter_code
_entity_poly.pdbx_strand_id
1 'polypeptide(L)'
;MSKRIGVLSDTHGVVPKQVYTFFKDCDELWHAGDLGPGVLEELRAWKEVRAVWGNCDSFALHYELEERAFFEVEGQRVLMTHIGGWPGHYPYELRRTLELAKPDIFVCGHSHILKVMYDKEYNFLHINPGAAGRQGFHKVGTLVRFSLTPQPTDLEILDFPKF
;
A
#
# COMPACT_ATOMS: atom_id res chain seq x y z
N MET A 1 -10.68 -4.79 -19.45
CA MET A 1 -10.47 -3.40 -19.02
C MET A 1 -9.23 -3.33 -18.16
N SER A 2 -8.64 -2.17 -18.04
CA SER A 2 -7.46 -1.98 -17.22
C SER A 2 -7.66 -0.87 -16.21
N LYS A 3 -6.95 -0.96 -15.09
CA LYS A 3 -6.90 0.11 -14.07
C LYS A 3 -5.46 0.38 -13.71
N ARG A 4 -5.14 1.65 -13.51
CA ARG A 4 -3.84 2.06 -13.02
C ARG A 4 -3.94 2.31 -11.52
N ILE A 5 -3.03 1.70 -10.78
CA ILE A 5 -3.06 1.68 -9.32
C ILE A 5 -1.82 2.39 -8.79
N GLY A 6 -2.03 3.31 -7.84
CA GLY A 6 -0.96 3.91 -7.06
C GLY A 6 -0.94 3.30 -5.67
N VAL A 7 0.24 2.91 -5.19
CA VAL A 7 0.39 2.31 -3.86
C VAL A 7 1.36 3.15 -3.04
N LEU A 8 0.92 3.52 -1.84
CA LEU A 8 1.73 4.30 -0.92
C LEU A 8 1.46 3.87 0.52
N SER A 9 2.34 4.25 1.43
CA SER A 9 2.20 3.93 2.85
C SER A 9 3.00 4.89 3.71
N ASP A 10 2.66 4.92 5.00
CA ASP A 10 3.48 5.60 6.01
C ASP A 10 3.73 7.07 5.67
N THR A 11 2.65 7.78 5.38
CA THR A 11 2.67 9.21 5.08
C THR A 11 2.81 10.07 6.34
N HIS A 12 2.28 9.58 7.47
CA HIS A 12 2.39 10.25 8.78
C HIS A 12 2.00 11.74 8.72
N GLY A 13 0.87 12.03 8.10
CA GLY A 13 0.28 13.37 8.10
C GLY A 13 0.71 14.28 6.96
N VAL A 14 1.58 13.82 6.08
CA VAL A 14 2.07 14.64 4.96
C VAL A 14 1.93 13.89 3.65
N VAL A 15 1.27 14.52 2.68
CA VAL A 15 1.22 14.00 1.31
C VAL A 15 2.30 14.74 0.51
N PRO A 16 3.42 14.07 0.18
CA PRO A 16 4.46 14.72 -0.62
C PRO A 16 3.93 15.15 -2.00
N LYS A 17 4.47 16.22 -2.52
CA LYS A 17 4.06 16.73 -3.84
C LYS A 17 4.28 15.71 -4.96
N GLN A 18 5.25 14.82 -4.81
CA GLN A 18 5.55 13.77 -5.78
C GLN A 18 4.39 12.79 -5.95
N VAL A 19 3.54 12.63 -4.93
CA VAL A 19 2.34 11.80 -5.00
C VAL A 19 1.43 12.29 -6.14
N TYR A 20 1.21 13.60 -6.21
CA TYR A 20 0.32 14.17 -7.23
C TYR A 20 0.87 14.04 -8.64
N THR A 21 2.18 14.14 -8.79
CA THR A 21 2.81 13.98 -10.10
C THR A 21 2.85 12.51 -10.53
N PHE A 22 3.31 11.64 -9.63
CA PHE A 22 3.53 10.23 -9.98
C PHE A 22 2.21 9.46 -10.17
N PHE A 23 1.20 9.79 -9.38
CA PHE A 23 -0.10 9.11 -9.44
C PHE A 23 -1.13 9.84 -10.30
N LYS A 24 -0.72 10.83 -11.05
CA LYS A 24 -1.63 11.65 -11.86
C LYS A 24 -2.57 10.81 -12.72
N ASP A 25 -2.04 9.80 -13.39
CA ASP A 25 -2.81 8.96 -14.31
C ASP A 25 -3.33 7.67 -13.65
N CYS A 26 -3.24 7.55 -12.33
CA CYS A 26 -3.80 6.40 -11.63
C CYS A 26 -5.30 6.56 -11.44
N ASP A 27 -6.02 5.45 -11.51
CA ASP A 27 -7.48 5.42 -11.32
C ASP A 27 -7.84 5.36 -9.85
N GLU A 28 -7.05 4.67 -9.05
CA GLU A 28 -7.27 4.59 -7.60
C GLU A 28 -5.95 4.42 -6.86
N LEU A 29 -5.99 4.75 -5.56
CA LEU A 29 -4.84 4.67 -4.67
C LEU A 29 -5.10 3.66 -3.57
N TRP A 30 -4.07 2.88 -3.23
CA TRP A 30 -4.08 1.96 -2.11
C TRP A 30 -3.08 2.46 -1.07
N HIS A 31 -3.56 2.74 0.14
CA HIS A 31 -2.72 3.22 1.23
C HIS A 31 -2.63 2.15 2.32
N ALA A 32 -1.44 1.69 2.60
CA ALA A 32 -1.20 0.55 3.50
C ALA A 32 -1.01 0.94 4.97
N GLY A 33 -1.52 2.09 5.40
CA GLY A 33 -1.58 2.45 6.82
C GLY A 33 -0.54 3.46 7.27
N ASP A 34 -0.71 3.92 8.49
CA ASP A 34 0.02 5.06 9.08
C ASP A 34 -0.14 6.31 8.21
N LEU A 35 -1.42 6.65 7.97
CA LEU A 35 -1.78 7.82 7.19
C LEU A 35 -1.40 9.11 7.91
N GLY A 36 -1.73 9.19 9.18
CA GLY A 36 -1.64 10.42 9.95
C GLY A 36 -2.83 11.34 9.69
N PRO A 37 -2.90 12.46 10.43
CA PRO A 37 -4.05 13.36 10.33
C PRO A 37 -4.17 14.01 8.94
N GLY A 38 -5.39 14.07 8.40
CA GLY A 38 -5.72 14.81 7.19
C GLY A 38 -5.40 14.15 5.87
N VAL A 39 -4.60 13.10 5.86
CA VAL A 39 -4.15 12.47 4.61
C VAL A 39 -5.30 11.77 3.87
N LEU A 40 -6.13 11.05 4.61
CA LEU A 40 -7.24 10.31 3.98
C LEU A 40 -8.20 11.27 3.27
N GLU A 41 -8.57 12.36 3.92
CA GLU A 41 -9.45 13.37 3.35
C GLU A 41 -8.81 14.02 2.13
N GLU A 42 -7.54 14.35 2.21
CA GLU A 42 -6.81 14.97 1.12
C GLU A 42 -6.75 14.06 -0.12
N LEU A 43 -6.45 12.79 0.07
CA LEU A 43 -6.37 11.83 -1.03
C LEU A 43 -7.74 11.51 -1.62
N ARG A 44 -8.76 11.37 -0.78
CA ARG A 44 -10.15 11.11 -1.21
C ARG A 44 -10.74 12.27 -2.01
N ALA A 45 -10.31 13.49 -1.74
CA ALA A 45 -10.75 14.63 -2.53
C ALA A 45 -10.20 14.61 -3.96
N TRP A 46 -9.20 13.80 -4.20
CA TRP A 46 -8.50 13.72 -5.49
C TRP A 46 -8.80 12.45 -6.26
N LYS A 47 -8.76 11.30 -5.61
CA LYS A 47 -8.97 10.00 -6.26
C LYS A 47 -9.72 9.05 -5.34
N GLU A 48 -10.16 7.94 -5.91
CA GLU A 48 -10.68 6.83 -5.12
C GLU A 48 -9.57 6.21 -4.30
N VAL A 49 -9.81 5.98 -3.02
CA VAL A 49 -8.78 5.48 -2.09
C VAL A 49 -9.30 4.26 -1.34
N ARG A 50 -8.50 3.20 -1.35
CA ARG A 50 -8.67 2.05 -0.45
C ARG A 50 -7.55 2.12 0.56
N ALA A 51 -7.86 2.03 1.84
CA ALA A 51 -6.88 2.19 2.89
C ALA A 51 -7.16 1.27 4.07
N VAL A 52 -6.10 0.94 4.80
CA VAL A 52 -6.19 0.30 6.12
C VAL A 52 -5.56 1.22 7.15
N TRP A 53 -5.90 1.06 8.43
CA TRP A 53 -5.23 1.82 9.47
C TRP A 53 -3.88 1.18 9.83
N GLY A 54 -2.97 1.99 10.31
CA GLY A 54 -1.68 1.55 10.81
C GLY A 54 -1.56 1.74 12.33
N ASN A 55 -0.52 1.17 12.92
CA ASN A 55 -0.33 1.19 14.37
C ASN A 55 -0.18 2.60 14.95
N CYS A 56 0.26 3.56 14.15
CA CYS A 56 0.40 4.95 14.60
C CYS A 56 -0.84 5.81 14.34
N ASP A 57 -1.85 5.28 13.65
CA ASP A 57 -3.04 6.05 13.31
C ASP A 57 -3.93 6.30 14.50
N SER A 58 -4.71 7.40 14.42
CA SER A 58 -5.61 7.83 15.49
C SER A 58 -6.74 6.82 15.72
N PHE A 59 -7.37 6.93 16.87
CA PHE A 59 -8.52 6.14 17.22
C PHE A 59 -9.66 6.32 16.19
N ALA A 60 -9.84 7.55 15.70
CA ALA A 60 -10.85 7.84 14.68
C ALA A 60 -10.59 7.07 13.38
N LEU A 61 -9.34 6.96 12.95
CA LEU A 61 -8.98 6.18 11.77
C LEU A 61 -9.16 4.67 11.99
N HIS A 62 -8.87 4.17 13.19
CA HIS A 62 -9.15 2.77 13.52
C HIS A 62 -10.63 2.44 13.45
N TYR A 63 -11.46 3.42 13.74
CA TYR A 63 -12.92 3.27 13.66
C TYR A 63 -13.44 3.34 12.23
N GLU A 64 -12.86 4.25 11.43
CA GLU A 64 -13.29 4.48 10.04
C GLU A 64 -12.79 3.44 9.06
N LEU A 65 -11.58 2.95 9.25
CA LEU A 65 -10.92 2.00 8.36
C LEU A 65 -10.84 0.62 9.01
N GLU A 66 -10.54 -0.38 8.21
CA GLU A 66 -10.30 -1.74 8.69
C GLU A 66 -8.81 -1.97 8.92
N GLU A 67 -8.49 -2.94 9.78
CA GLU A 67 -7.11 -3.40 9.95
C GLU A 67 -6.61 -4.10 8.70
N ARG A 68 -7.47 -4.94 8.11
CA ARG A 68 -7.17 -5.70 6.89
C ARG A 68 -8.28 -5.47 5.89
N ALA A 69 -7.90 -5.12 4.67
CA ALA A 69 -8.84 -4.96 3.57
C ALA A 69 -8.65 -6.10 2.59
N PHE A 70 -9.76 -6.74 2.22
CA PHE A 70 -9.77 -7.79 1.20
C PHE A 70 -10.76 -7.39 0.12
N PHE A 71 -10.25 -7.21 -1.10
CA PHE A 71 -11.07 -6.70 -2.20
C PHE A 71 -10.58 -7.26 -3.53
N GLU A 72 -11.41 -7.09 -4.54
CA GLU A 72 -11.09 -7.54 -5.89
C GLU A 72 -11.10 -6.36 -6.87
N VAL A 73 -10.09 -6.29 -7.71
CA VAL A 73 -9.97 -5.26 -8.74
C VAL A 73 -9.50 -5.94 -10.03
N GLU A 74 -10.26 -5.75 -11.10
CA GLU A 74 -9.96 -6.33 -12.43
C GLU A 74 -9.67 -7.85 -12.36
N GLY A 75 -10.40 -8.56 -11.52
CA GLY A 75 -10.25 -10.00 -11.35
C GLY A 75 -9.12 -10.43 -10.43
N GLN A 76 -8.34 -9.50 -9.89
CA GLN A 76 -7.26 -9.80 -8.93
C GLN A 76 -7.76 -9.65 -7.51
N ARG A 77 -7.50 -10.65 -6.67
CA ARG A 77 -7.83 -10.60 -5.25
C ARG A 77 -6.68 -9.96 -4.49
N VAL A 78 -7.00 -8.93 -3.74
CA VAL A 78 -6.01 -8.12 -3.03
C VAL A 78 -6.26 -8.20 -1.54
N LEU A 79 -5.21 -8.49 -0.78
CA LEU A 79 -5.22 -8.37 0.67
C LEU A 79 -4.24 -7.28 1.05
N MET A 80 -4.70 -6.34 1.87
CA MET A 80 -3.86 -5.24 2.34
C MET A 80 -3.94 -5.14 3.85
N THR A 81 -2.78 -5.03 4.51
CA THR A 81 -2.67 -4.82 5.95
C THR A 81 -1.41 -3.99 6.22
N HIS A 82 -1.40 -3.24 7.33
CA HIS A 82 -0.24 -2.38 7.60
C HIS A 82 1.01 -3.18 7.99
N ILE A 83 0.89 -4.03 9.01
CA ILE A 83 2.03 -4.82 9.50
C ILE A 83 2.00 -6.19 8.85
N GLY A 84 2.77 -6.36 7.76
CA GLY A 84 2.74 -7.57 6.96
C GLY A 84 4.05 -8.33 6.85
N GLY A 85 5.15 -7.77 7.34
CA GLY A 85 6.46 -8.42 7.22
C GLY A 85 6.96 -8.43 5.79
N TRP A 86 7.62 -9.54 5.40
CA TRP A 86 8.16 -9.71 4.05
C TRP A 86 8.23 -11.20 3.73
N PRO A 87 8.45 -11.59 2.46
CA PRO A 87 8.48 -13.00 2.09
C PRO A 87 9.46 -13.80 2.94
N GLY A 88 8.96 -14.91 3.51
CA GLY A 88 9.69 -15.74 4.46
C GLY A 88 9.55 -15.30 5.92
N HIS A 89 8.98 -14.13 6.18
CA HIS A 89 8.92 -13.53 7.53
C HIS A 89 7.58 -12.85 7.80
N TYR A 90 6.48 -13.46 7.37
CA TYR A 90 5.14 -12.94 7.67
C TYR A 90 4.80 -13.17 9.14
N PRO A 91 4.09 -12.23 9.80
CA PRO A 91 3.62 -12.46 11.17
C PRO A 91 2.82 -13.75 11.28
N TYR A 92 2.99 -14.46 12.39
CA TYR A 92 2.37 -15.77 12.60
C TYR A 92 0.85 -15.73 12.38
N GLU A 93 0.17 -14.75 12.97
CA GLU A 93 -1.28 -14.63 12.88
C GLU A 93 -1.77 -14.25 11.48
N LEU A 94 -0.88 -13.70 10.66
CA LEU A 94 -1.20 -13.33 9.28
C LEU A 94 -1.12 -14.54 8.34
N ARG A 95 -0.24 -15.50 8.65
CA ARG A 95 -0.01 -16.65 7.77
C ARG A 95 -1.27 -17.44 7.48
N ARG A 96 -2.11 -17.64 8.49
CA ARG A 96 -3.36 -18.37 8.29
C ARG A 96 -4.32 -17.61 7.38
N THR A 97 -4.36 -16.29 7.53
CA THR A 97 -5.18 -15.46 6.65
C THR A 97 -4.70 -15.57 5.20
N LEU A 98 -3.38 -15.53 4.99
CA LEU A 98 -2.81 -15.68 3.65
C LEU A 98 -3.13 -17.05 3.03
N GLU A 99 -3.06 -18.11 3.83
CA GLU A 99 -3.39 -19.45 3.38
C GLU A 99 -4.85 -19.61 2.98
N LEU A 100 -5.75 -19.00 3.74
CA LEU A 100 -7.19 -19.11 3.51
C LEU A 100 -7.69 -18.17 2.41
N ALA A 101 -7.23 -16.93 2.42
CA ALA A 101 -7.67 -15.91 1.46
C ALA A 101 -7.07 -16.11 0.08
N LYS A 102 -5.86 -16.62 0.01
CA LYS A 102 -5.13 -16.84 -1.25
C LYS A 102 -5.17 -15.62 -2.18
N PRO A 103 -4.70 -14.46 -1.71
CA PRO A 103 -4.71 -13.28 -2.55
C PRO A 103 -3.76 -13.46 -3.75
N ASP A 104 -4.04 -12.72 -4.81
CA ASP A 104 -3.13 -12.63 -5.96
C ASP A 104 -2.10 -11.53 -5.73
N ILE A 105 -2.47 -10.52 -4.94
CA ILE A 105 -1.60 -9.40 -4.58
C ILE A 105 -1.72 -9.17 -3.08
N PHE A 106 -0.59 -9.05 -2.39
CA PHE A 106 -0.53 -8.71 -0.97
C PHE A 106 0.23 -7.40 -0.79
N VAL A 107 -0.42 -6.43 -0.12
CA VAL A 107 0.14 -5.09 0.09
C VAL A 107 0.29 -4.83 1.58
N CYS A 108 1.46 -4.33 1.98
CA CYS A 108 1.70 -3.94 3.37
C CYS A 108 2.64 -2.74 3.45
N GLY A 109 2.87 -2.25 4.66
CA GLY A 109 3.74 -1.11 4.95
C GLY A 109 4.58 -1.36 6.19
N HIS A 110 4.59 -0.40 7.10
CA HIS A 110 5.20 -0.44 8.44
C HIS A 110 6.73 -0.44 8.49
N SER A 111 7.40 -1.29 7.70
CA SER A 111 8.87 -1.40 7.75
C SER A 111 9.58 -0.17 7.15
N HIS A 112 8.88 0.63 6.38
CA HIS A 112 9.43 1.74 5.59
C HIS A 112 10.44 1.28 4.53
N ILE A 113 10.49 -0.03 4.24
CA ILE A 113 11.42 -0.60 3.28
C ILE A 113 10.65 -1.04 2.04
N LEU A 114 10.99 -0.43 0.93
CA LEU A 114 10.44 -0.81 -0.38
C LEU A 114 10.77 -2.28 -0.68
N LYS A 115 9.74 -3.07 -0.98
CA LYS A 115 9.92 -4.46 -1.36
C LYS A 115 8.82 -4.90 -2.32
N VAL A 116 9.21 -5.19 -3.54
CA VAL A 116 8.29 -5.70 -4.55
C VAL A 116 8.89 -6.98 -5.11
N MET A 117 8.21 -8.11 -4.86
CA MET A 117 8.67 -9.40 -5.37
C MET A 117 7.54 -10.42 -5.37
N TYR A 118 7.65 -11.41 -6.24
CA TYR A 118 6.70 -12.51 -6.25
C TYR A 118 7.06 -13.53 -5.17
N ASP A 119 6.08 -13.87 -4.34
CA ASP A 119 6.25 -14.89 -3.29
C ASP A 119 5.80 -16.25 -3.84
N LYS A 120 6.75 -17.13 -4.09
CA LYS A 120 6.47 -18.45 -4.67
C LYS A 120 5.81 -19.41 -3.69
N GLU A 121 5.99 -19.18 -2.39
CA GLU A 121 5.39 -20.03 -1.37
C GLU A 121 3.88 -19.82 -1.31
N TYR A 122 3.42 -18.56 -1.35
CA TYR A 122 2.02 -18.21 -1.27
C TYR A 122 1.39 -17.86 -2.62
N ASN A 123 2.19 -17.78 -3.68
CA ASN A 123 1.74 -17.48 -5.04
C ASN A 123 1.04 -16.12 -5.17
N PHE A 124 1.66 -15.07 -4.65
CA PHE A 124 1.15 -13.71 -4.84
C PHE A 124 2.29 -12.72 -5.10
N LEU A 125 1.91 -11.57 -5.65
CA LEU A 125 2.81 -10.43 -5.76
C LEU A 125 2.82 -9.69 -4.43
N HIS A 126 3.98 -9.63 -3.78
CA HIS A 126 4.20 -8.90 -2.53
C HIS A 126 4.61 -7.47 -2.85
N ILE A 127 3.88 -6.49 -2.32
CA ILE A 127 4.20 -5.08 -2.50
C ILE A 127 4.25 -4.39 -1.14
N ASN A 128 5.41 -3.89 -0.78
CA ASN A 128 5.55 -2.88 0.25
C ASN A 128 6.11 -1.64 -0.44
N PRO A 129 5.33 -0.56 -0.55
CA PRO A 129 5.77 0.62 -1.30
C PRO A 129 6.86 1.44 -0.59
N GLY A 130 7.27 1.03 0.61
CA GLY A 130 8.14 1.85 1.45
C GLY A 130 7.36 3.01 2.05
N ALA A 131 8.06 3.95 2.66
CA ALA A 131 7.42 5.09 3.28
C ALA A 131 7.41 6.28 2.32
N ALA A 132 6.23 6.88 2.15
CA ALA A 132 6.08 8.10 1.36
C ALA A 132 6.38 9.36 2.18
N GLY A 133 6.22 9.29 3.50
CA GLY A 133 6.38 10.41 4.40
C GLY A 133 7.81 10.61 4.90
N ARG A 134 7.93 11.50 5.87
CA ARG A 134 9.25 11.94 6.40
C ARG A 134 9.65 11.26 7.71
N GLN A 135 8.72 10.61 8.37
CA GLN A 135 8.96 10.00 9.67
C GLN A 135 9.66 8.66 9.52
N GLY A 136 10.69 8.40 10.32
CA GLY A 136 11.43 7.15 10.33
C GLY A 136 12.87 7.30 9.90
N PHE A 137 13.57 6.17 9.80
CA PHE A 137 15.00 6.13 9.50
C PHE A 137 15.34 6.06 8.00
N HIS A 138 14.33 5.86 7.15
CA HIS A 138 14.55 5.82 5.71
C HIS A 138 15.05 7.18 5.19
N LYS A 139 15.87 7.16 4.15
CA LYS A 139 16.48 8.37 3.60
C LYS A 139 15.74 8.93 2.40
N VAL A 140 15.01 8.08 1.69
CA VAL A 140 14.23 8.48 0.52
C VAL A 140 12.77 8.06 0.71
N GLY A 141 11.85 8.86 0.19
CA GLY A 141 10.47 8.47 0.05
C GLY A 141 10.31 7.58 -1.17
N THR A 142 9.36 6.65 -1.14
CA THR A 142 9.11 5.76 -2.26
C THR A 142 7.62 5.62 -2.55
N LEU A 143 7.32 5.44 -3.82
CA LEU A 143 5.96 5.23 -4.32
C LEU A 143 6.01 4.14 -5.39
N VAL A 144 4.93 3.38 -5.51
CA VAL A 144 4.80 2.31 -6.50
C VAL A 144 3.53 2.55 -7.31
N ARG A 145 3.58 2.33 -8.62
CA ARG A 145 2.38 2.31 -9.46
C ARG A 145 2.47 1.18 -10.46
N PHE A 146 1.33 0.64 -10.85
CA PHE A 146 1.27 -0.42 -11.85
C PHE A 146 -0.12 -0.46 -12.49
N SER A 147 -0.25 -1.25 -13.56
CA SER A 147 -1.53 -1.47 -14.22
C SER A 147 -2.04 -2.88 -13.95
N LEU A 148 -3.35 -3.03 -13.85
CA LEU A 148 -4.03 -4.33 -13.81
C LEU A 148 -4.75 -4.54 -15.14
N THR A 149 -4.37 -5.60 -15.91
CA THR A 149 -4.81 -5.81 -17.31
C THR A 149 -5.18 -7.26 -17.67
N PRO A 150 -5.74 -8.14 -16.86
CA PRO A 150 -5.94 -8.17 -15.43
C PRO A 150 -4.68 -8.43 -14.62
N GLN A 151 -3.63 -9.00 -15.21
CA GLN A 151 -2.37 -9.24 -14.51
C GLN A 151 -1.66 -7.92 -14.22
N PRO A 152 -0.91 -7.85 -13.10
CA PRO A 152 -0.07 -6.68 -12.85
C PRO A 152 0.98 -6.50 -13.94
N THR A 153 1.04 -5.31 -14.52
CA THR A 153 1.98 -4.95 -15.59
C THR A 153 2.50 -3.53 -15.36
N ASP A 154 3.58 -3.20 -16.06
CA ASP A 154 4.14 -1.83 -16.07
C ASP A 154 4.37 -1.26 -14.68
N LEU A 155 4.94 -2.09 -13.81
CA LEU A 155 5.23 -1.65 -12.44
C LEU A 155 6.41 -0.70 -12.46
N GLU A 156 6.22 0.46 -11.86
CA GLU A 156 7.22 1.52 -11.78
C GLU A 156 7.35 1.99 -10.33
N ILE A 157 8.57 2.34 -9.96
CA ILE A 157 8.90 2.82 -8.63
C ILE A 157 9.51 4.21 -8.76
N LEU A 158 9.04 5.13 -7.94
CA LEU A 158 9.65 6.45 -7.81
C LEU A 158 10.31 6.53 -6.44
N ASP A 159 11.58 6.94 -6.41
CA ASP A 159 12.20 7.37 -5.17
C ASP A 159 12.47 8.87 -5.23
N PHE A 160 12.45 9.53 -4.09
CA PHE A 160 12.64 10.96 -4.02
C PHE A 160 13.24 11.34 -2.66
N PRO A 161 14.00 12.45 -2.60
CA PRO A 161 14.55 12.89 -1.32
C PRO A 161 13.46 13.09 -0.29
N LYS A 162 13.71 12.64 0.92
CA LYS A 162 12.76 12.73 2.04
C LYS A 162 12.42 14.19 2.38
N PHE A 163 13.34 15.10 2.11
CA PHE A 163 13.21 16.52 2.38
C PHE A 163 13.47 17.36 1.13
#